data_32f0764db0c0f07d50dec9fbd0561ada
#
_entry.id   32f0764db0c0f07d50dec9fbd0561ada
#
_cell.length_a   1.000
_cell.length_b   1.000
_cell.length_c   1.000
_cell.angle_alpha   90.00
_cell.angle_beta   90.00
_cell.angle_gamma   90.00
#
_symmetry.space_group_name_H-M   'P 1'
#
loop_
_entity.id
_entity.type
_entity.pdbx_description
1 polymer ?
#
loop_
_entity_poly.entity_id
_entity_poly.type
_entity_poly.pdbx_seq_one_letter_code
_entity_poly.pdbx_strand_id
1 'polypeptide(L)'
;MEKSYARLIENNKTWVADQLQLDPNFFENLSKGQAPEYLWIGCSDSRVPAESITGTEPGEMFVHRNIANMVVHSDMNMLSVLSYAVEVLKVKHVIVCGHYGCGGVMAAMKNQQFGLIDNWLRHIKDVYRYHHEELDAIEDETLRARRFVEVNVQEQVHDLGKTSIVQNAWKRNQPLHLHGWVYDIHDGLINDLGVNFTCPKDLHNVYHLD
;
A
#
# COMPACT_ATOMS: atom_id res chain seq x y z
N MET A 1 -2.48 -3.52 35.27
CA MET A 1 -2.19 -3.26 33.84
C MET A 1 -1.49 -4.48 33.28
N GLU A 2 -1.95 -5.01 32.17
CA GLU A 2 -1.31 -6.19 31.56
C GLU A 2 0.16 -5.92 31.25
N LYS A 3 1.04 -6.89 31.56
CA LYS A 3 2.51 -6.75 31.36
C LYS A 3 2.90 -6.41 29.91
N SER A 4 2.14 -6.88 28.93
CA SER A 4 2.35 -6.61 27.49
C SER A 4 2.14 -5.14 27.14
N TYR A 5 1.09 -4.50 27.66
CA TYR A 5 0.80 -3.09 27.43
C TYR A 5 1.85 -2.18 28.10
N ALA A 6 2.21 -2.47 29.35
CA ALA A 6 3.22 -1.69 30.07
C ALA A 6 4.57 -1.71 29.34
N ARG A 7 4.94 -2.85 28.74
CA ARG A 7 6.17 -2.97 27.92
C ARG A 7 6.20 -1.99 26.74
N LEU A 8 5.07 -1.76 26.06
CA LEU A 8 5.04 -0.84 24.90
C LEU A 8 5.38 0.59 25.33
N ILE A 9 4.87 1.02 26.50
CA ILE A 9 5.17 2.37 27.02
C ILE A 9 6.65 2.48 27.41
N GLU A 10 7.22 1.43 28.00
CA GLU A 10 8.64 1.44 28.39
C GLU A 10 9.56 1.40 27.17
N ASN A 11 9.23 0.58 26.18
CA ASN A 11 9.95 0.57 24.89
C ASN A 11 9.94 1.95 24.22
N ASN A 12 8.80 2.67 24.27
CA ASN A 12 8.72 4.02 23.73
C ASN A 12 9.68 4.98 24.45
N LYS A 13 9.78 4.92 25.78
CA LYS A 13 10.73 5.77 26.53
C LYS A 13 12.19 5.47 26.16
N THR A 14 12.51 4.19 26.00
CA THR A 14 13.84 3.77 25.55
C THR A 14 14.13 4.31 24.17
N TRP A 15 13.21 4.10 23.21
CA TRP A 15 13.34 4.62 21.85
C TRP A 15 13.52 6.16 21.84
N VAL A 16 12.77 6.90 22.66
CA VAL A 16 12.93 8.36 22.78
C VAL A 16 14.34 8.73 23.26
N ALA A 17 14.85 8.03 24.28
CA ALA A 17 16.18 8.28 24.78
C ALA A 17 17.26 8.00 23.72
N ASP A 18 17.12 6.90 22.97
CA ASP A 18 18.03 6.53 21.88
C ASP A 18 18.02 7.58 20.75
N GLN A 19 16.84 8.06 20.34
CA GLN A 19 16.72 9.09 19.30
C GLN A 19 17.36 10.42 19.74
N LEU A 20 17.13 10.86 20.98
CA LEU A 20 17.72 12.09 21.51
C LEU A 20 19.23 11.98 21.72
N GLN A 21 19.76 10.78 21.87
CA GLN A 21 21.20 10.55 21.93
C GLN A 21 21.84 10.70 20.53
N LEU A 22 21.13 10.29 19.48
CA LEU A 22 21.59 10.41 18.07
C LEU A 22 21.41 11.84 17.56
N ASP A 23 20.26 12.44 17.77
CA ASP A 23 19.93 13.83 17.42
C ASP A 23 19.14 14.50 18.53
N PRO A 24 19.74 15.42 19.32
CA PRO A 24 19.04 16.15 20.38
C PRO A 24 17.82 16.96 19.91
N ASN A 25 17.75 17.31 18.61
CA ASN A 25 16.67 18.11 18.05
C ASN A 25 15.62 17.25 17.30
N PHE A 26 15.73 15.94 17.30
CA PHE A 26 14.91 15.02 16.52
C PHE A 26 13.40 15.32 16.65
N PHE A 27 12.85 15.31 17.84
CA PHE A 27 11.42 15.56 18.08
C PHE A 27 11.04 17.02 17.85
N GLU A 28 11.93 17.96 18.14
CA GLU A 28 11.68 19.38 17.83
C GLU A 28 11.52 19.56 16.31
N ASN A 29 12.36 18.93 15.51
CA ASN A 29 12.28 19.01 14.06
C ASN A 29 11.00 18.34 13.53
N LEU A 30 10.64 17.16 14.03
CA LEU A 30 9.40 16.49 13.65
C LEU A 30 8.14 17.29 14.01
N SER A 31 8.16 18.03 15.11
CA SER A 31 7.02 18.84 15.56
C SER A 31 6.71 20.04 14.66
N LYS A 32 7.64 20.45 13.80
CA LYS A 32 7.46 21.59 12.88
C LYS A 32 6.57 21.29 11.68
N GLY A 33 6.26 20.01 11.42
CA GLY A 33 5.38 19.58 10.33
C GLY A 33 5.89 18.34 9.62
N GLN A 34 5.21 17.96 8.53
CA GLN A 34 5.61 16.82 7.70
C GLN A 34 5.63 17.22 6.22
N ALA A 35 6.54 16.64 5.47
CA ALA A 35 6.65 16.80 4.03
C ALA A 35 7.08 15.47 3.38
N PRO A 36 6.27 14.41 3.49
CA PRO A 36 6.62 13.10 2.98
C PRO A 36 6.71 13.13 1.46
N GLU A 37 7.70 12.43 0.91
CA GLU A 37 7.79 12.23 -0.54
C GLU A 37 6.92 11.08 -1.04
N TYR A 38 6.55 10.17 -0.14
CA TYR A 38 5.89 8.91 -0.46
C TYR A 38 4.54 8.78 0.22
N LEU A 39 3.54 8.21 -0.51
CA LEU A 39 2.38 7.57 0.09
C LEU A 39 2.54 6.06 -0.10
N TRP A 40 2.50 5.32 0.99
CA TRP A 40 2.46 3.87 0.99
C TRP A 40 1.04 3.36 1.22
N ILE A 41 0.55 2.48 0.34
CA ILE A 41 -0.71 1.75 0.49
C ILE A 41 -0.34 0.27 0.61
N GLY A 42 -0.37 -0.25 1.83
CA GLY A 42 0.09 -1.60 2.14
C GLY A 42 -0.93 -2.48 2.84
N CYS A 43 -0.55 -3.75 3.00
CA CYS A 43 -1.35 -4.69 3.77
C CYS A 43 -1.28 -4.38 5.28
N SER A 44 -2.39 -4.63 6.00
CA SER A 44 -2.44 -4.56 7.46
C SER A 44 -1.68 -5.70 8.17
N ASP A 45 -1.06 -6.61 7.42
CA ASP A 45 -0.25 -7.70 7.98
C ASP A 45 0.88 -7.14 8.85
N SER A 46 0.95 -7.61 10.10
CA SER A 46 1.91 -7.10 11.10
C SER A 46 3.38 -7.35 10.76
N ARG A 47 3.66 -8.22 9.78
CA ARG A 47 5.00 -8.56 9.31
C ARG A 47 5.53 -7.61 8.23
N VAL A 48 4.73 -6.63 7.81
CA VAL A 48 5.04 -5.71 6.70
C VAL A 48 5.03 -4.26 7.20
N PRO A 49 5.98 -3.85 8.06
CA PRO A 49 6.09 -2.47 8.52
C PRO A 49 6.77 -1.60 7.45
N ALA A 50 6.05 -0.67 6.85
CA ALA A 50 6.48 0.11 5.69
C ALA A 50 7.84 0.79 5.90
N GLU A 51 7.98 1.54 6.98
CA GLU A 51 9.18 2.31 7.29
C GLU A 51 10.40 1.40 7.54
N SER A 52 10.18 0.30 8.26
CA SER A 52 11.29 -0.62 8.60
C SER A 52 11.85 -1.35 7.38
N ILE A 53 10.99 -1.73 6.41
CA ILE A 53 11.44 -2.48 5.23
C ILE A 53 12.02 -1.58 4.15
N THR A 54 11.69 -0.29 4.17
CA THR A 54 12.23 0.70 3.22
C THR A 54 13.39 1.51 3.80
N GLY A 55 13.62 1.41 5.09
CA GLY A 55 14.65 2.20 5.78
C GLY A 55 14.35 3.70 5.80
N THR A 56 13.06 4.08 5.73
CA THR A 56 12.65 5.48 5.82
C THR A 56 12.52 5.93 7.27
N GLU A 57 12.85 7.20 7.50
CA GLU A 57 12.77 7.84 8.81
C GLU A 57 11.36 8.40 9.07
N PRO A 58 10.98 8.64 10.35
CA PRO A 58 9.72 9.28 10.69
C PRO A 58 9.53 10.63 9.98
N GLY A 59 8.40 10.78 9.28
CA GLY A 59 8.06 11.98 8.51
C GLY A 59 8.30 11.89 6.99
N GLU A 60 9.04 10.88 6.52
CA GLU A 60 9.34 10.71 5.09
C GLU A 60 8.24 9.99 4.33
N MET A 61 7.43 9.14 5.01
CA MET A 61 6.41 8.33 4.38
C MET A 61 5.04 8.54 5.03
N PHE A 62 4.02 8.84 4.22
CA PHE A 62 2.62 8.84 4.63
C PHE A 62 2.04 7.45 4.38
N VAL A 63 1.37 6.85 5.38
CA VAL A 63 1.04 5.42 5.34
C VAL A 63 -0.47 5.19 5.44
N HIS A 64 -1.01 4.41 4.51
CA HIS A 64 -2.34 3.79 4.58
C HIS A 64 -2.22 2.27 4.58
N ARG A 65 -3.02 1.59 5.39
CA ARG A 65 -3.01 0.12 5.47
C ARG A 65 -4.43 -0.43 5.57
N ASN A 66 -4.70 -1.47 4.75
CA ASN A 66 -5.94 -2.22 4.80
C ASN A 66 -5.68 -3.71 4.49
N ILE A 67 -6.70 -4.55 4.53
CA ILE A 67 -6.53 -5.96 4.16
C ILE A 67 -6.21 -6.06 2.66
N ALA A 68 -5.05 -6.65 2.35
CA ALA A 68 -4.55 -6.89 0.98
C ALA A 68 -4.28 -5.63 0.14
N ASN A 69 -3.88 -4.50 0.75
CA ASN A 69 -3.42 -3.29 0.05
C ASN A 69 -4.37 -2.78 -1.05
N MET A 70 -5.67 -2.87 -0.80
CA MET A 70 -6.71 -2.58 -1.79
C MET A 70 -6.94 -1.07 -1.99
N VAL A 71 -7.23 -0.72 -3.24
CA VAL A 71 -7.69 0.60 -3.68
C VAL A 71 -9.12 0.47 -4.18
N VAL A 72 -10.08 0.64 -3.28
CA VAL A 72 -11.51 0.52 -3.60
C VAL A 72 -12.11 1.91 -3.79
N HIS A 73 -12.70 2.17 -4.98
CA HIS A 73 -13.19 3.50 -5.36
C HIS A 73 -14.37 4.04 -4.50
N SER A 74 -14.96 3.20 -3.68
CA SER A 74 -15.99 3.58 -2.68
C SER A 74 -15.47 3.62 -1.24
N ASP A 75 -14.20 3.27 -1.01
CA ASP A 75 -13.58 3.35 0.30
C ASP A 75 -13.15 4.79 0.60
N MET A 76 -14.05 5.52 1.27
CA MET A 76 -13.81 6.92 1.65
C MET A 76 -12.59 7.09 2.57
N ASN A 77 -12.20 6.07 3.34
CA ASN A 77 -11.01 6.14 4.17
C ASN A 77 -9.74 6.19 3.31
N MET A 78 -9.59 5.23 2.39
CA MET A 78 -8.45 5.20 1.46
C MET A 78 -8.43 6.47 0.57
N LEU A 79 -9.57 6.86 0.00
CA LEU A 79 -9.68 8.06 -0.85
C LEU A 79 -9.33 9.34 -0.09
N SER A 80 -9.70 9.47 1.19
CA SER A 80 -9.35 10.63 2.02
C SER A 80 -7.84 10.71 2.26
N VAL A 81 -7.19 9.57 2.52
CA VAL A 81 -5.73 9.50 2.66
C VAL A 81 -5.04 9.86 1.36
N LEU A 82 -5.51 9.32 0.22
CA LEU A 82 -4.97 9.63 -1.11
C LEU A 82 -5.12 11.13 -1.44
N SER A 83 -6.31 11.69 -1.21
CA SER A 83 -6.57 13.12 -1.46
C SER A 83 -5.65 14.00 -0.62
N TYR A 84 -5.52 13.73 0.67
CA TYR A 84 -4.65 14.49 1.55
C TYR A 84 -3.18 14.40 1.13
N ALA A 85 -2.69 13.18 0.81
CA ALA A 85 -1.33 12.96 0.37
C ALA A 85 -1.01 13.69 -0.94
N VAL A 86 -1.90 13.58 -1.94
CA VAL A 86 -1.68 14.14 -3.27
C VAL A 86 -1.96 15.65 -3.32
N GLU A 87 -3.05 16.12 -2.69
CA GLU A 87 -3.52 17.50 -2.85
C GLU A 87 -2.95 18.45 -1.80
N VAL A 88 -2.67 17.97 -0.59
CA VAL A 88 -2.17 18.80 0.51
C VAL A 88 -0.66 18.59 0.71
N LEU A 89 -0.24 17.34 0.94
CA LEU A 89 1.17 17.03 1.20
C LEU A 89 2.04 17.04 -0.06
N LYS A 90 1.42 16.92 -1.26
CA LYS A 90 2.11 16.94 -2.54
C LYS A 90 3.17 15.84 -2.68
N VAL A 91 2.85 14.63 -2.21
CA VAL A 91 3.73 13.48 -2.40
C VAL A 91 4.07 13.29 -3.87
N LYS A 92 5.27 12.82 -4.15
CA LYS A 92 5.76 12.58 -5.51
C LYS A 92 5.49 11.14 -5.97
N HIS A 93 5.39 10.22 -5.02
CA HIS A 93 5.25 8.81 -5.29
C HIS A 93 4.12 8.21 -4.46
N VAL A 94 3.25 7.42 -5.11
CA VAL A 94 2.27 6.56 -4.46
C VAL A 94 2.65 5.12 -4.75
N ILE A 95 2.89 4.34 -3.70
CA ILE A 95 3.38 2.97 -3.79
C ILE A 95 2.28 2.03 -3.27
N VAL A 96 1.77 1.15 -4.12
CA VAL A 96 0.97 0.01 -3.66
C VAL A 96 1.92 -1.15 -3.40
N CYS A 97 1.99 -1.59 -2.16
CA CYS A 97 2.84 -2.71 -1.79
C CYS A 97 2.04 -3.87 -1.21
N GLY A 98 1.99 -4.96 -1.99
CA GLY A 98 1.53 -6.26 -1.53
C GLY A 98 2.64 -7.05 -0.83
N HIS A 99 2.32 -8.27 -0.41
CA HIS A 99 3.33 -9.19 0.09
C HIS A 99 2.95 -10.63 -0.22
N TYR A 100 3.93 -11.47 -0.49
CA TYR A 100 3.65 -12.89 -0.67
C TYR A 100 3.13 -13.52 0.62
N GLY A 101 2.26 -14.52 0.47
CA GLY A 101 1.59 -15.15 1.60
C GLY A 101 0.53 -14.27 2.28
N CYS A 102 -0.05 -13.30 1.56
CA CYS A 102 -1.12 -12.45 2.07
C CYS A 102 -2.37 -13.27 2.38
N GLY A 103 -2.81 -13.23 3.66
CA GLY A 103 -3.99 -13.97 4.11
C GLY A 103 -5.29 -13.56 3.40
N GLY A 104 -5.44 -12.27 3.06
CA GLY A 104 -6.61 -11.77 2.32
C GLY A 104 -6.65 -12.28 0.88
N VAL A 105 -5.51 -12.28 0.17
CA VAL A 105 -5.41 -12.81 -1.18
C VAL A 105 -5.66 -14.32 -1.20
N MET A 106 -5.05 -15.07 -0.27
CA MET A 106 -5.27 -16.52 -0.17
C MET A 106 -6.70 -16.87 0.22
N ALA A 107 -7.36 -16.08 1.07
CA ALA A 107 -8.77 -16.27 1.41
C ALA A 107 -9.69 -16.03 0.19
N ALA A 108 -9.34 -15.06 -0.67
CA ALA A 108 -10.09 -14.80 -1.90
C ALA A 108 -10.03 -15.95 -2.91
N MET A 109 -9.00 -16.79 -2.89
CA MET A 109 -8.92 -18.00 -3.73
C MET A 109 -9.86 -19.12 -3.25
N LYS A 110 -10.40 -19.00 -2.05
CA LYS A 110 -11.25 -20.06 -1.46
C LYS A 110 -12.73 -19.77 -1.60
N ASN A 111 -13.55 -20.84 -1.62
CA ASN A 111 -15.01 -20.75 -1.58
C ASN A 111 -15.58 -20.79 -0.14
N GLN A 112 -14.71 -20.72 0.86
CA GLN A 112 -15.10 -20.70 2.27
C GLN A 112 -15.72 -19.34 2.63
N GLN A 113 -16.73 -19.37 3.49
CA GLN A 113 -17.31 -18.17 4.11
C GLN A 113 -16.49 -17.76 5.34
N PHE A 114 -16.13 -16.48 5.43
CA PHE A 114 -15.35 -15.88 6.53
C PHE A 114 -16.16 -14.84 7.33
N GLY A 115 -17.41 -14.55 6.95
CA GLY A 115 -18.27 -13.57 7.60
C GLY A 115 -18.17 -12.17 6.99
N LEU A 116 -18.12 -11.13 7.82
CA LEU A 116 -18.15 -9.73 7.35
C LEU A 116 -17.09 -9.43 6.28
N ILE A 117 -15.90 -9.98 6.44
CA ILE A 117 -14.79 -9.75 5.53
C ILE A 117 -15.07 -10.25 4.09
N ASP A 118 -16.02 -11.16 3.90
CA ASP A 118 -16.38 -11.65 2.56
C ASP A 118 -16.77 -10.51 1.61
N ASN A 119 -17.36 -9.44 2.12
CA ASN A 119 -17.70 -8.26 1.33
C ASN A 119 -16.45 -7.56 0.78
N TRP A 120 -15.39 -7.48 1.58
CA TRP A 120 -14.11 -6.94 1.18
C TRP A 120 -13.37 -7.87 0.21
N LEU A 121 -13.36 -9.17 0.49
CA LEU A 121 -12.71 -10.18 -0.35
C LEU A 121 -13.33 -10.26 -1.76
N ARG A 122 -14.56 -9.81 -1.97
CA ARG A 122 -15.18 -9.75 -3.30
C ARG A 122 -14.40 -8.87 -4.27
N HIS A 123 -13.85 -7.76 -3.81
CA HIS A 123 -13.00 -6.90 -4.64
C HIS A 123 -11.74 -7.65 -5.10
N ILE A 124 -11.14 -8.45 -4.22
CA ILE A 124 -9.97 -9.28 -4.56
C ILE A 124 -10.38 -10.43 -5.50
N LYS A 125 -11.55 -11.05 -5.27
CA LYS A 125 -12.11 -12.07 -6.17
C LYS A 125 -12.41 -11.53 -7.58
N ASP A 126 -12.80 -10.25 -7.70
CA ASP A 126 -12.99 -9.62 -9.00
C ASP A 126 -11.66 -9.50 -9.75
N VAL A 127 -10.56 -9.18 -9.09
CA VAL A 127 -9.21 -9.23 -9.69
C VAL A 127 -8.90 -10.64 -10.20
N TYR A 128 -9.14 -11.69 -9.40
CA TYR A 128 -8.96 -13.07 -9.86
C TYR A 128 -9.78 -13.36 -11.12
N ARG A 129 -11.04 -12.95 -11.14
CA ARG A 129 -11.95 -13.15 -12.27
C ARG A 129 -11.47 -12.45 -13.54
N TYR A 130 -10.86 -11.27 -13.44
CA TYR A 130 -10.28 -10.57 -14.60
C TYR A 130 -9.05 -11.26 -15.17
N HIS A 131 -8.28 -11.94 -14.31
CA HIS A 131 -7.02 -12.61 -14.66
C HIS A 131 -7.11 -14.13 -14.59
N HIS A 132 -8.33 -14.70 -14.63
CA HIS A 132 -8.53 -16.14 -14.40
C HIS A 132 -7.80 -17.01 -15.44
N GLU A 133 -7.75 -16.61 -16.70
CA GLU A 133 -7.06 -17.39 -17.74
C GLU A 133 -5.57 -17.56 -17.42
N GLU A 134 -4.91 -16.50 -16.98
CA GLU A 134 -3.50 -16.52 -16.57
C GLU A 134 -3.31 -17.33 -15.28
N LEU A 135 -4.16 -17.06 -14.28
CA LEU A 135 -4.01 -17.68 -12.96
C LEU A 135 -4.35 -19.16 -12.96
N ASP A 136 -5.40 -19.57 -13.66
CA ASP A 136 -5.81 -20.98 -13.74
C ASP A 136 -4.84 -21.83 -14.57
N ALA A 137 -4.05 -21.21 -15.46
CA ALA A 137 -2.99 -21.91 -16.21
C ALA A 137 -1.79 -22.30 -15.31
N ILE A 138 -1.65 -21.73 -14.12
CA ILE A 138 -0.60 -22.07 -13.17
C ILE A 138 -1.08 -23.25 -12.32
N GLU A 139 -0.56 -24.45 -12.55
CA GLU A 139 -0.97 -25.66 -11.85
C GLU A 139 -0.59 -25.65 -10.36
N ASP A 140 0.62 -25.19 -10.05
CA ASP A 140 1.11 -25.08 -8.66
C ASP A 140 0.35 -24.01 -7.90
N GLU A 141 -0.36 -24.40 -6.84
CA GLU A 141 -1.19 -23.50 -6.04
C GLU A 141 -0.37 -22.39 -5.36
N THR A 142 0.86 -22.70 -4.94
CA THR A 142 1.75 -21.73 -4.29
C THR A 142 2.22 -20.67 -5.28
N LEU A 143 2.63 -21.07 -6.48
CA LEU A 143 3.02 -20.15 -7.55
C LEU A 143 1.82 -19.34 -8.03
N ARG A 144 0.65 -19.95 -8.16
CA ARG A 144 -0.60 -19.25 -8.48
C ARG A 144 -0.93 -18.18 -7.44
N ALA A 145 -0.83 -18.50 -6.16
CA ALA A 145 -1.07 -17.54 -5.08
C ALA A 145 -0.04 -16.39 -5.12
N ARG A 146 1.23 -16.66 -5.40
CA ARG A 146 2.26 -15.62 -5.59
C ARG A 146 1.90 -14.71 -6.76
N ARG A 147 1.58 -15.30 -7.91
CA ARG A 147 1.19 -14.53 -9.09
C ARG A 147 -0.08 -13.71 -8.85
N PHE A 148 -1.04 -14.25 -8.10
CA PHE A 148 -2.26 -13.52 -7.75
C PHE A 148 -1.97 -12.31 -6.85
N VAL A 149 -1.00 -12.36 -5.93
CA VAL A 149 -0.54 -11.19 -5.19
C VAL A 149 -0.02 -10.11 -6.14
N GLU A 150 0.77 -10.50 -7.15
CA GLU A 150 1.35 -9.56 -8.10
C GLU A 150 0.27 -8.88 -8.97
N VAL A 151 -0.64 -9.64 -9.57
CA VAL A 151 -1.74 -9.06 -10.36
C VAL A 151 -2.69 -8.23 -9.50
N ASN A 152 -2.91 -8.61 -8.23
CA ASN A 152 -3.68 -7.77 -7.32
C ASN A 152 -3.02 -6.40 -7.14
N VAL A 153 -1.71 -6.35 -6.91
CA VAL A 153 -0.99 -5.08 -6.82
C VAL A 153 -1.09 -4.28 -8.11
N GLN A 154 -0.91 -4.92 -9.27
CA GLN A 154 -1.01 -4.26 -10.57
C GLN A 154 -2.38 -3.61 -10.75
N GLU A 155 -3.47 -4.32 -10.46
CA GLU A 155 -4.83 -3.77 -10.55
C GLU A 155 -5.06 -2.61 -9.56
N GLN A 156 -4.51 -2.67 -8.34
CA GLN A 156 -4.65 -1.57 -7.40
C GLN A 156 -3.89 -0.31 -7.86
N VAL A 157 -2.76 -0.45 -8.57
CA VAL A 157 -2.08 0.70 -9.21
C VAL A 157 -2.94 1.27 -10.35
N HIS A 158 -3.56 0.41 -11.17
CA HIS A 158 -4.53 0.84 -12.18
C HIS A 158 -5.71 1.59 -11.54
N ASP A 159 -6.23 1.08 -10.43
CA ASP A 159 -7.35 1.70 -9.71
C ASP A 159 -7.00 3.06 -9.12
N LEU A 160 -5.76 3.27 -8.65
CA LEU A 160 -5.26 4.60 -8.28
C LEU A 160 -5.31 5.56 -9.46
N GLY A 161 -4.78 5.16 -10.60
CA GLY A 161 -4.72 5.97 -11.81
C GLY A 161 -6.11 6.39 -12.32
N LYS A 162 -7.14 5.55 -12.10
CA LYS A 162 -8.53 5.84 -12.48
C LYS A 162 -9.17 6.93 -11.61
N THR A 163 -8.61 7.25 -10.43
CA THR A 163 -9.19 8.25 -9.53
C THR A 163 -9.06 9.67 -10.09
N SER A 164 -10.08 10.50 -9.85
CA SER A 164 -10.00 11.92 -10.20
C SER A 164 -8.90 12.66 -9.43
N ILE A 165 -8.54 12.19 -8.24
CA ILE A 165 -7.47 12.75 -7.41
C ILE A 165 -6.14 12.69 -8.17
N VAL A 166 -5.77 11.52 -8.67
CA VAL A 166 -4.52 11.29 -9.42
C VAL A 166 -4.56 12.01 -10.76
N GLN A 167 -5.63 11.85 -11.53
CA GLN A 167 -5.73 12.46 -12.87
C GLN A 167 -5.72 13.99 -12.80
N ASN A 168 -6.37 14.58 -11.82
CA ASN A 168 -6.32 16.03 -11.61
C ASN A 168 -4.90 16.52 -11.20
N ALA A 169 -4.13 15.71 -10.47
CA ALA A 169 -2.73 16.03 -10.20
C ALA A 169 -1.91 16.06 -11.50
N TRP A 170 -2.03 15.03 -12.34
CA TRP A 170 -1.38 15.00 -13.66
C TRP A 170 -1.80 16.15 -14.58
N LYS A 171 -3.09 16.50 -14.63
CA LYS A 171 -3.60 17.66 -15.39
C LYS A 171 -2.98 18.97 -14.95
N ARG A 172 -2.67 19.12 -13.66
CA ARG A 172 -1.96 20.29 -13.11
C ARG A 172 -0.45 20.24 -13.31
N ASN A 173 0.08 19.25 -14.05
CA ASN A 173 1.50 18.96 -14.20
C ASN A 173 2.22 18.75 -12.86
N GLN A 174 1.51 18.25 -11.84
CA GLN A 174 2.13 17.84 -10.58
C GLN A 174 2.89 16.54 -10.83
N PRO A 175 4.19 16.48 -10.48
CA PRO A 175 4.93 15.22 -10.57
C PRO A 175 4.34 14.22 -9.59
N LEU A 176 3.72 13.17 -10.13
CA LEU A 176 3.11 12.10 -9.37
C LEU A 176 3.29 10.79 -10.11
N HIS A 177 3.98 9.85 -9.46
CA HIS A 177 4.30 8.52 -9.97
C HIS A 177 3.60 7.46 -9.14
N LEU A 178 2.98 6.49 -9.80
CA LEU A 178 2.34 5.35 -9.14
C LEU A 178 3.21 4.12 -9.37
N HIS A 179 3.43 3.34 -8.31
CA HIS A 179 4.30 2.16 -8.34
C HIS A 179 3.60 0.94 -7.75
N GLY A 180 3.94 -0.24 -8.26
CA GLY A 180 3.49 -1.53 -7.76
C GLY A 180 4.64 -2.39 -7.26
N TRP A 181 4.67 -2.71 -5.97
CA TRP A 181 5.70 -3.53 -5.33
C TRP A 181 5.12 -4.73 -4.61
N VAL A 182 5.93 -5.79 -4.49
CA VAL A 182 5.61 -6.94 -3.63
C VAL A 182 6.78 -7.23 -2.71
N TYR A 183 6.52 -7.24 -1.41
CA TYR A 183 7.49 -7.62 -0.39
C TYR A 183 7.49 -9.14 -0.19
N ASP A 184 8.65 -9.75 -0.27
CA ASP A 184 8.81 -11.17 0.07
C ASP A 184 9.22 -11.30 1.55
N ILE A 185 8.30 -11.77 2.37
CA ILE A 185 8.53 -11.97 3.81
C ILE A 185 9.60 -13.05 4.07
N HIS A 186 9.87 -13.92 3.08
CA HIS A 186 10.83 -15.03 3.24
C HIS A 186 12.28 -14.54 3.19
N ASP A 187 12.61 -13.60 2.30
CA ASP A 187 13.97 -13.09 2.12
C ASP A 187 14.14 -11.61 2.49
N GLY A 188 13.04 -10.90 2.74
CA GLY A 188 13.06 -9.50 3.12
C GLY A 188 13.23 -8.52 1.95
N LEU A 189 13.13 -8.99 0.70
CA LEU A 189 13.33 -8.16 -0.46
C LEU A 189 12.01 -7.60 -1.01
N ILE A 190 12.08 -6.39 -1.58
CA ILE A 190 11.03 -5.78 -2.36
C ILE A 190 11.25 -6.11 -3.84
N ASN A 191 10.22 -6.71 -4.47
CA ASN A 191 10.17 -6.93 -5.90
C ASN A 191 9.38 -5.79 -6.55
N ASP A 192 10.03 -4.97 -7.36
CA ASP A 192 9.38 -3.98 -8.22
C ASP A 192 8.74 -4.70 -9.40
N LEU A 193 7.41 -4.54 -9.56
CA LEU A 193 6.66 -5.17 -10.66
C LEU A 193 6.79 -4.45 -11.99
N GLY A 194 7.56 -3.35 -12.05
CA GLY A 194 7.74 -2.55 -13.24
C GLY A 194 6.49 -1.77 -13.65
N VAL A 195 5.47 -1.70 -12.80
CA VAL A 195 4.28 -0.87 -13.03
C VAL A 195 4.56 0.54 -12.55
N ASN A 196 4.68 1.45 -13.50
CA ASN A 196 4.98 2.86 -13.21
C ASN A 196 4.09 3.76 -14.07
N PHE A 197 3.09 4.39 -13.46
CA PHE A 197 2.19 5.33 -14.13
C PHE A 197 2.56 6.76 -13.77
N THR A 198 2.71 7.59 -14.78
CA THR A 198 3.18 8.98 -14.66
C THR A 198 2.22 9.98 -15.29
N CYS A 199 1.29 9.52 -16.11
CA CYS A 199 0.34 10.35 -16.83
C CYS A 199 -0.91 9.55 -17.24
N PRO A 200 -2.00 10.23 -17.66
CA PRO A 200 -3.23 9.53 -18.09
C PRO A 200 -3.02 8.56 -19.27
N LYS A 201 -2.00 8.75 -20.09
CA LYS A 201 -1.72 7.86 -21.24
C LYS A 201 -1.32 6.45 -20.85
N ASP A 202 -0.90 6.26 -19.61
CA ASP A 202 -0.57 4.95 -19.04
C ASP A 202 -1.83 4.12 -18.72
N LEU A 203 -3.02 4.75 -18.81
CA LEU A 203 -4.33 4.15 -18.58
C LEU A 203 -5.05 3.87 -19.91
N HIS A 204 -5.97 2.90 -19.90
CA HIS A 204 -6.89 2.71 -21.00
C HIS A 204 -7.82 3.94 -21.14
N ASN A 205 -8.06 4.37 -22.40
CA ASN A 205 -8.79 5.60 -22.72
C ASN A 205 -10.17 5.74 -22.06
N VAL A 206 -10.86 4.61 -21.79
CA VAL A 206 -12.17 4.63 -21.14
C VAL A 206 -12.17 5.24 -19.74
N TYR A 207 -10.99 5.31 -19.11
CA TYR A 207 -10.83 5.86 -17.77
C TYR A 207 -10.31 7.31 -17.76
N HIS A 208 -10.00 7.88 -18.93
CA HIS A 208 -9.56 9.28 -18.98
C HIS A 208 -10.69 10.21 -18.57
N LEU A 209 -10.37 11.16 -17.69
CA LEU A 209 -11.28 12.23 -17.29
C LEU A 209 -10.90 13.49 -18.07
N ASP A 210 -11.88 14.17 -18.66
CA ASP A 210 -11.69 15.43 -19.40
C ASP A 210 -11.50 16.65 -18.47
#